data_8ed0a0cd8e0e73f339c6ba7ec3c4edd2
#
_entry.id   8ed0a0cd8e0e73f339c6ba7ec3c4edd2
#
_cell.length_a   1.000
_cell.length_b   1.000
_cell.length_c   1.000
_cell.angle_alpha   90.00
_cell.angle_beta   90.00
_cell.angle_gamma   90.00
#
_symmetry.space_group_name_H-M   'P 1'
#
loop_
_entity.id
_entity.type
_entity.pdbx_description
1 polymer ?
#
loop_
_entity_poly.entity_id
_entity_poly.type
_entity_poly.pdbx_seq_one_letter_code
_entity_poly.pdbx_strand_id
1 'polypeptide(L)'
;MSRAAFTRAMGSMPSFRSLMYAYVQAFLEQVLVSVACNGAHSLKERLARWLLMMRDRSDDDALQITQNLLAEMLGVQRPTITNAAGELEHAGLIARGRQQVTILNRQGLMEASCECYQLVRARVAFHLPKTYA
;
A
#
# COMPACT_ATOMS: atom_id res chain seq x y z
N MET A 1 17.72 -7.35 -12.39
CA MET A 1 19.19 -7.33 -12.09
C MET A 1 19.58 -8.68 -11.50
N SER A 2 20.71 -9.30 -11.93
CA SER A 2 21.18 -10.57 -11.37
C SER A 2 21.77 -10.36 -9.95
N ARG A 3 21.78 -11.43 -9.14
CA ARG A 3 22.40 -11.41 -7.79
C ARG A 3 23.84 -10.90 -7.82
N ALA A 4 24.64 -11.39 -8.78
CA ALA A 4 26.05 -10.99 -8.92
C ALA A 4 26.20 -9.50 -9.26
N ALA A 5 25.34 -8.95 -10.12
CA ALA A 5 25.34 -7.52 -10.44
C ALA A 5 24.95 -6.68 -9.23
N PHE A 6 23.94 -7.10 -8.47
CA PHE A 6 23.53 -6.44 -7.23
C PHE A 6 24.67 -6.40 -6.19
N THR A 7 25.31 -7.54 -5.93
CA THR A 7 26.43 -7.62 -4.98
C THR A 7 27.60 -6.72 -5.39
N ARG A 8 27.95 -6.68 -6.69
CA ARG A 8 28.98 -5.77 -7.19
C ARG A 8 28.59 -4.30 -6.99
N ALA A 9 27.35 -3.93 -7.34
CA ALA A 9 26.86 -2.56 -7.16
C ALA A 9 26.89 -2.12 -5.69
N MET A 10 26.47 -3.01 -4.77
CA MET A 10 26.55 -2.77 -3.33
C MET A 10 27.97 -2.55 -2.84
N GLY A 11 28.96 -3.25 -3.40
CA GLY A 11 30.37 -3.10 -3.05
C GLY A 11 31.05 -1.86 -3.65
N SER A 12 30.74 -1.54 -4.92
CA SER A 12 31.48 -0.53 -5.70
C SER A 12 30.79 0.84 -5.81
N MET A 13 29.47 0.93 -5.51
CA MET A 13 28.70 2.17 -5.68
C MET A 13 28.11 2.65 -4.33
N PRO A 14 28.78 3.57 -3.62
CA PRO A 14 28.32 4.06 -2.31
C PRO A 14 26.91 4.66 -2.33
N SER A 15 26.56 5.41 -3.37
CA SER A 15 25.21 6.00 -3.54
C SER A 15 24.13 4.93 -3.68
N PHE A 16 24.39 3.87 -4.46
CA PHE A 16 23.47 2.75 -4.59
C PHE A 16 23.28 2.02 -3.26
N ARG A 17 24.37 1.77 -2.54
CA ARG A 17 24.34 1.16 -1.21
C ARG A 17 23.52 1.98 -0.21
N SER A 18 23.74 3.31 -0.15
CA SER A 18 22.97 4.21 0.70
C SER A 18 21.47 4.20 0.35
N LEU A 19 21.13 4.20 -0.93
CA LEU A 19 19.75 4.09 -1.40
C LEU A 19 19.11 2.78 -0.96
N MET A 20 19.83 1.66 -1.06
CA MET A 20 19.31 0.35 -0.64
C MET A 20 19.07 0.29 0.87
N TYR A 21 19.93 0.88 1.69
CA TYR A 21 19.69 0.96 3.13
C TYR A 21 18.48 1.84 3.46
N ALA A 22 18.35 3.00 2.83
CA ALA A 22 17.16 3.85 2.99
C ALA A 22 15.88 3.12 2.58
N TYR A 23 15.90 2.37 1.49
CA TYR A 23 14.77 1.55 1.03
C TYR A 23 14.41 0.47 2.06
N VAL A 24 15.39 -0.25 2.59
CA VAL A 24 15.15 -1.28 3.62
C VAL A 24 14.55 -0.68 4.88
N GLN A 25 15.03 0.48 5.33
CA GLN A 25 14.46 1.19 6.48
C GLN A 25 13.02 1.62 6.22
N ALA A 26 12.73 2.25 5.08
CA ALA A 26 11.38 2.63 4.68
C ALA A 26 10.43 1.41 4.62
N PHE A 27 10.91 0.30 4.07
CA PHE A 27 10.14 -0.95 3.99
C PHE A 27 9.85 -1.54 5.37
N LEU A 28 10.84 -1.60 6.26
CA LEU A 28 10.66 -2.10 7.63
C LEU A 28 9.65 -1.25 8.42
N GLU A 29 9.73 0.07 8.33
CA GLU A 29 8.75 0.95 8.97
C GLU A 29 7.33 0.73 8.43
N GLN A 30 7.17 0.58 7.12
CA GLN A 30 5.88 0.23 6.51
C GLN A 30 5.33 -1.11 7.04
N VAL A 31 6.19 -2.13 7.19
CA VAL A 31 5.81 -3.43 7.74
C VAL A 31 5.36 -3.28 9.19
N LEU A 32 6.12 -2.58 10.04
CA LEU A 32 5.78 -2.36 11.44
C LEU A 32 4.45 -1.62 11.61
N VAL A 33 4.23 -0.56 10.84
CA VAL A 33 2.93 0.15 10.82
C VAL A 33 1.82 -0.80 10.38
N SER A 34 2.05 -1.66 9.39
CA SER A 34 1.03 -2.60 8.92
C SER A 34 0.68 -3.66 9.96
N VAL A 35 1.67 -4.14 10.73
CA VAL A 35 1.42 -5.07 11.85
C VAL A 35 0.56 -4.42 12.93
N ALA A 36 0.91 -3.21 13.38
CA ALA A 36 0.13 -2.45 14.35
C ALA A 36 -1.28 -2.16 13.84
N CYS A 37 -1.40 -1.74 12.58
CA CYS A 37 -2.68 -1.48 11.92
C CYS A 37 -3.60 -2.71 11.88
N ASN A 38 -3.05 -3.92 11.72
CA ASN A 38 -3.84 -5.15 11.72
C ASN A 38 -4.54 -5.43 13.06
N GLY A 39 -3.95 -5.01 14.16
CA GLY A 39 -4.53 -5.16 15.50
C GLY A 39 -5.44 -4.02 15.95
N ALA A 40 -5.27 -2.83 15.37
CA ALA A 40 -5.91 -1.59 15.85
C ALA A 40 -7.12 -1.13 15.01
N HIS A 41 -7.17 -1.48 13.71
CA HIS A 41 -8.12 -0.89 12.79
C HIS A 41 -9.02 -1.94 12.12
N SER A 42 -10.24 -1.50 11.76
CA SER A 42 -11.22 -2.32 11.03
C SER A 42 -10.69 -2.74 9.65
N LEU A 43 -11.25 -3.82 9.11
CA LEU A 43 -10.89 -4.28 7.77
C LEU A 43 -11.19 -3.23 6.69
N LYS A 44 -12.29 -2.48 6.83
CA LYS A 44 -12.66 -1.42 5.89
C LYS A 44 -11.59 -0.31 5.84
N GLU A 45 -11.13 0.17 7.00
CA GLU A 45 -10.07 1.19 7.10
C GLU A 45 -8.75 0.67 6.51
N ARG A 46 -8.41 -0.58 6.81
CA ARG A 46 -7.21 -1.24 6.28
C ARG A 46 -7.28 -1.44 4.77
N LEU A 47 -8.44 -1.82 4.24
CA LEU A 47 -8.67 -1.96 2.79
C LEU A 47 -8.54 -0.61 2.08
N ALA A 48 -9.17 0.45 2.62
CA ALA A 48 -9.06 1.80 2.08
C ALA A 48 -7.58 2.25 2.04
N ARG A 49 -6.84 2.06 3.13
CA ARG A 49 -5.40 2.32 3.20
C ARG A 49 -4.60 1.56 2.11
N TRP A 50 -4.87 0.27 1.94
CA TRP A 50 -4.18 -0.55 0.95
C TRP A 50 -4.42 -0.08 -0.48
N LEU A 51 -5.66 0.24 -0.82
CA LEU A 51 -6.02 0.76 -2.15
C LEU A 51 -5.32 2.09 -2.43
N LEU A 52 -5.27 3.00 -1.46
CA LEU A 52 -4.55 4.26 -1.57
C LEU A 52 -3.04 4.06 -1.76
N MET A 53 -2.43 3.14 -1.00
CA MET A 53 -1.01 2.83 -1.13
C MET A 53 -0.67 2.18 -2.49
N MET A 54 -1.57 1.39 -3.06
CA MET A 54 -1.41 0.83 -4.40
C MET A 54 -1.51 1.93 -5.46
N ARG A 55 -2.50 2.79 -5.35
CA ARG A 55 -2.68 3.95 -6.23
C ARG A 55 -1.45 4.87 -6.24
N ASP A 56 -0.90 5.15 -5.07
CA ASP A 56 0.31 5.99 -4.94
C ASP A 56 1.55 5.38 -5.65
N ARG A 57 1.54 4.08 -5.94
CA ARG A 57 2.63 3.38 -6.64
C ARG A 57 2.37 3.16 -8.12
N SER A 58 1.11 3.07 -8.52
CA SER A 58 0.72 2.84 -9.92
C SER A 58 0.45 4.12 -10.67
N ASP A 59 0.17 5.20 -9.95
CA ASP A 59 -0.29 6.49 -10.46
C ASP A 59 -1.55 6.39 -11.35
N ASP A 60 -2.35 5.33 -11.10
CA ASP A 60 -3.58 5.01 -11.80
C ASP A 60 -4.68 4.73 -10.78
N ASP A 61 -5.88 5.26 -11.02
CA ASP A 61 -7.05 5.02 -10.18
C ASP A 61 -7.70 3.64 -10.46
N ALA A 62 -7.40 3.02 -11.60
CA ALA A 62 -7.86 1.69 -11.99
C ALA A 62 -6.84 0.60 -11.59
N LEU A 63 -6.96 0.11 -10.38
CA LEU A 63 -6.04 -0.86 -9.80
C LEU A 63 -6.36 -2.29 -10.29
N GLN A 64 -5.41 -2.91 -11.00
CA GLN A 64 -5.53 -4.29 -11.46
C GLN A 64 -5.31 -5.26 -10.30
N ILE A 65 -6.37 -5.51 -9.53
CA ILE A 65 -6.32 -6.37 -8.35
C ILE A 65 -7.62 -7.16 -8.18
N THR A 66 -7.48 -8.43 -7.81
CA THR A 66 -8.61 -9.30 -7.52
C THR A 66 -8.97 -9.28 -6.05
N GLN A 67 -10.24 -9.58 -5.72
CA GLN A 67 -10.67 -9.73 -4.33
C GLN A 67 -9.95 -10.87 -3.60
N ASN A 68 -9.54 -11.93 -4.31
CA ASN A 68 -8.74 -13.01 -3.73
C ASN A 68 -7.37 -12.49 -3.26
N LEU A 69 -6.67 -11.74 -4.12
CA LEU A 69 -5.37 -11.18 -3.76
C LEU A 69 -5.49 -10.17 -2.61
N LEU A 70 -6.53 -9.34 -2.60
CA LEU A 70 -6.81 -8.44 -1.47
C LEU A 70 -7.04 -9.22 -0.16
N ALA A 71 -7.76 -10.33 -0.21
CA ALA A 71 -8.01 -11.19 0.95
C ALA A 71 -6.70 -11.79 1.49
N GLU A 72 -5.84 -12.30 0.61
CA GLU A 72 -4.51 -12.81 0.97
C GLU A 72 -3.63 -11.72 1.60
N MET A 73 -3.56 -10.55 0.98
CA MET A 73 -2.74 -9.42 1.47
C MET A 73 -3.22 -8.88 2.81
N LEU A 74 -4.51 -8.90 3.08
CA LEU A 74 -5.10 -8.41 4.33
C LEU A 74 -5.27 -9.51 5.39
N GLY A 75 -4.93 -10.75 5.06
CA GLY A 75 -4.96 -11.89 5.99
C GLY A 75 -6.38 -12.28 6.42
N VAL A 76 -7.36 -12.22 5.52
CA VAL A 76 -8.76 -12.53 5.80
C VAL A 76 -9.36 -13.40 4.71
N GLN A 77 -10.55 -13.94 4.95
CA GLN A 77 -11.28 -14.73 3.96
C GLN A 77 -11.94 -13.82 2.90
N ARG A 78 -12.08 -14.35 1.68
CA ARG A 78 -12.69 -13.62 0.55
C ARG A 78 -14.09 -13.03 0.85
N PRO A 79 -15.03 -13.72 1.51
CA PRO A 79 -16.32 -13.12 1.85
C PRO A 79 -16.21 -11.86 2.69
N THR A 80 -15.24 -11.83 3.61
CA THR A 80 -14.99 -10.68 4.49
C THR A 80 -14.48 -9.47 3.70
N ILE A 81 -13.58 -9.68 2.71
CA ILE A 81 -13.16 -8.62 1.78
C ILE A 81 -14.33 -8.15 0.92
N THR A 82 -15.16 -9.07 0.43
CA THR A 82 -16.33 -8.73 -0.40
C THR A 82 -17.28 -7.78 0.34
N ASN A 83 -17.51 -8.02 1.63
CA ASN A 83 -18.33 -7.15 2.48
C ASN A 83 -17.68 -5.77 2.69
N ALA A 84 -16.41 -5.72 3.11
CA ALA A 84 -15.70 -4.47 3.33
C ALA A 84 -15.59 -3.61 2.05
N ALA A 85 -15.31 -4.25 0.91
CA ALA A 85 -15.29 -3.58 -0.39
C ALA A 85 -16.69 -3.11 -0.82
N GLY A 86 -17.75 -3.89 -0.48
CA GLY A 86 -19.14 -3.50 -0.69
C GLY A 86 -19.52 -2.23 0.07
N GLU A 87 -19.06 -2.07 1.31
CA GLU A 87 -19.28 -0.85 2.09
C GLU A 87 -18.62 0.38 1.44
N LEU A 88 -17.39 0.24 0.96
CA LEU A 88 -16.69 1.33 0.26
C LEU A 88 -17.35 1.67 -1.07
N GLU A 89 -17.84 0.67 -1.81
CA GLU A 89 -18.57 0.86 -3.06
C GLU A 89 -19.93 1.54 -2.83
N HIS A 90 -20.67 1.10 -1.81
CA HIS A 90 -21.96 1.73 -1.45
C HIS A 90 -21.78 3.19 -1.03
N ALA A 91 -20.66 3.54 -0.41
CA ALA A 91 -20.29 4.91 -0.09
C ALA A 91 -19.81 5.72 -1.33
N GLY A 92 -19.78 5.14 -2.52
CA GLY A 92 -19.33 5.81 -3.75
C GLY A 92 -17.83 6.08 -3.81
N LEU A 93 -17.03 5.39 -3.00
CA LEU A 93 -15.58 5.63 -2.91
C LEU A 93 -14.79 4.83 -3.94
N ILE A 94 -15.29 3.63 -4.28
CA ILE A 94 -14.69 2.72 -5.26
C ILE A 94 -15.76 2.11 -6.17
N ALA A 95 -15.34 1.56 -7.30
CA ALA A 95 -16.13 0.64 -8.11
C ALA A 95 -15.38 -0.70 -8.25
N ARG A 96 -16.12 -1.81 -8.12
CA ARG A 96 -15.56 -3.16 -8.22
C ARG A 96 -15.81 -3.75 -9.60
N GLY A 97 -14.75 -4.19 -10.28
CA GLY A 97 -14.81 -4.98 -11.50
C GLY A 97 -14.40 -6.43 -11.25
N ARG A 98 -14.37 -7.23 -12.31
CA ARG A 98 -14.04 -8.66 -12.25
C ARG A 98 -12.59 -8.91 -11.76
N GLN A 99 -11.65 -8.10 -12.22
CA GLN A 99 -10.21 -8.18 -11.89
C GLN A 99 -9.61 -6.81 -11.59
N GLN A 100 -10.45 -5.86 -11.20
CA GLN A 100 -10.08 -4.47 -11.04
C GLN A 100 -10.89 -3.83 -9.92
N VAL A 101 -10.27 -2.89 -9.22
CA VAL A 101 -10.93 -1.95 -8.32
C VAL A 101 -10.58 -0.55 -8.79
N THR A 102 -11.56 0.29 -9.06
CA THR A 102 -11.36 1.68 -9.48
C THR A 102 -11.67 2.63 -8.32
N ILE A 103 -10.77 3.53 -8.02
CA ILE A 103 -10.98 4.58 -7.01
C ILE A 103 -11.79 5.70 -7.67
N LEU A 104 -13.00 5.94 -7.18
CA LEU A 104 -13.90 6.99 -7.69
C LEU A 104 -13.74 8.31 -6.93
N ASN A 105 -13.51 8.23 -5.63
CA ASN A 105 -13.35 9.38 -4.75
C ASN A 105 -12.15 9.18 -3.83
N ARG A 106 -10.98 9.67 -4.26
CA ARG A 106 -9.73 9.53 -3.50
C ARG A 106 -9.79 10.24 -2.14
N GLN A 107 -10.37 11.44 -2.08
CA GLN A 107 -10.49 12.19 -0.84
C GLN A 107 -11.36 11.46 0.18
N GLY A 108 -12.55 11.01 -0.23
CA GLY A 108 -13.42 10.21 0.63
C GLY A 108 -12.79 8.87 1.06
N LEU A 109 -12.00 8.24 0.17
CA LEU A 109 -11.25 7.03 0.52
C LEU A 109 -10.15 7.30 1.55
N MET A 110 -9.51 8.47 1.51
CA MET A 110 -8.54 8.91 2.54
C MET A 110 -9.23 9.11 3.90
N GLU A 111 -10.43 9.70 3.92
CA GLU A 111 -11.23 9.89 5.14
C GLU A 111 -11.73 8.55 5.70
N ALA A 112 -12.02 7.59 4.85
CA ALA A 112 -12.41 6.23 5.23
C ALA A 112 -11.23 5.35 5.66
N SER A 113 -10.00 5.76 5.40
CA SER A 113 -8.80 5.03 5.82
C SER A 113 -8.38 5.40 7.23
N CYS A 114 -7.59 4.51 7.86
CA CYS A 114 -6.94 4.84 9.13
C CYS A 114 -5.75 5.82 8.93
N GLU A 115 -5.35 6.48 10.01
CA GLU A 115 -4.18 7.38 10.07
C GLU A 115 -2.87 6.71 9.64
N CYS A 116 -2.83 5.39 9.66
CA CYS A 116 -1.68 4.59 9.20
C CYS A 116 -1.32 4.88 7.73
N TYR A 117 -2.26 5.34 6.90
CA TYR A 117 -1.95 5.77 5.54
C TYR A 117 -0.99 6.95 5.52
N GLN A 118 -1.32 8.01 6.26
CA GLN A 118 -0.47 9.21 6.34
C GLN A 118 0.84 8.92 7.06
N LEU A 119 0.81 8.08 8.10
CA LEU A 119 2.00 7.67 8.84
C LEU A 119 3.00 6.96 7.93
N VAL A 120 2.55 5.97 7.12
CA VAL A 120 3.42 5.27 6.17
C VAL A 120 3.99 6.25 5.14
N ARG A 121 3.19 7.14 4.59
CA ARG A 121 3.67 8.15 3.62
C ARG A 121 4.76 9.03 4.22
N ALA A 122 4.55 9.55 5.43
CA ALA A 122 5.53 10.39 6.12
C ALA A 122 6.85 9.64 6.38
N ARG A 123 6.76 8.39 6.84
CA ARG A 123 7.93 7.55 7.12
C ARG A 123 8.71 7.20 5.85
N VAL A 124 8.02 6.79 4.79
CA VAL A 124 8.66 6.51 3.50
C VAL A 124 9.28 7.78 2.93
N ALA A 125 8.59 8.93 2.96
CA ALA A 125 9.13 10.20 2.48
C ALA A 125 10.36 10.68 3.26
N PHE A 126 10.46 10.37 4.56
CA PHE A 126 11.62 10.67 5.37
C PHE A 126 12.89 9.95 4.87
N HIS A 127 12.77 8.66 4.53
CA HIS A 127 13.89 7.86 4.03
C HIS A 127 14.12 8.02 2.52
N LEU A 128 13.04 8.23 1.76
CA LEU A 128 13.02 8.30 0.30
C LEU A 128 12.24 9.57 -0.13
N PRO A 129 12.83 10.78 -0.02
CA PRO A 129 12.10 12.05 -0.16
C PRO A 129 11.42 12.27 -1.51
N LYS A 130 11.88 11.58 -2.58
CA LYS A 130 11.32 11.71 -3.95
C LYS A 130 10.13 10.78 -4.22
N THR A 131 9.76 9.91 -3.28
CA THR A 131 8.71 8.90 -3.52
C THR A 131 7.32 9.50 -3.60
N TYR A 132 7.05 10.57 -2.85
CA TYR A 132 5.75 11.25 -2.79
C TYR A 132 5.87 12.75 -3.08
N ALA A 133 6.87 13.11 -3.85
CA ALA A 133 7.11 14.52 -4.24
C ALA A 133 6.06 14.98 -5.28
#